data_2cc5d5e07c9fe0a8b9a1495cd0fd83ed
#
_entry.id   2cc5d5e07c9fe0a8b9a1495cd0fd83ed
#
_cell.length_a   1.000
_cell.length_b   1.000
_cell.length_c   1.000
_cell.angle_alpha   90.00
_cell.angle_beta   90.00
_cell.angle_gamma   90.00
#
_symmetry.space_group_name_H-M   'P 1'
#
loop_
_entity.id
_entity.type
_entity.pdbx_description
1 polymer ?
#
loop_
_entity_poly.entity_id
_entity_poly.type
_entity_poly.pdbx_seq_one_letter_code
_entity_poly.pdbx_strand_id
1 'polypeptide(L)'
;MSAGTKRMAPKTIGTHDGSFHCDEALGCFLLHQTKAYADATIVRSRDPEVLSGCDVVIDVGATYEPEKNRFDHHQRGFEEVFGHGFVTKLSSAGLVYKHFGREIVANVLGLDEKDEKVEKVYLKMYKAFVEAVDAVDNGVNMYDTDAPAKYENNTGLSARVGKLNPPWDEPTSAEIYMSGFHKAVALTGAEFVAATKYYGESWLKAREHVVSALDDAVKTHESGEILKLPCYCPWKEHLFELERERGTDPLPKYALFQDDKGQWRIQAIPLTPTAFENRKPLPLSLIHI
;
A
#
# COMPACT_ATOMS: atom_id res chain seq x y z
N MET A 1 16.06 -46.24 10.37
CA MET A 1 17.05 -45.25 9.90
C MET A 1 16.28 -44.00 9.56
N SER A 2 16.29 -43.01 10.45
CA SER A 2 15.66 -41.74 10.25
C SER A 2 16.51 -40.91 9.30
N ALA A 3 16.00 -40.60 8.11
CA ALA A 3 16.67 -39.70 7.20
C ALA A 3 16.58 -38.28 7.81
N GLY A 4 17.68 -37.81 8.41
CA GLY A 4 17.80 -36.48 8.89
C GLY A 4 17.64 -35.49 7.72
N THR A 5 16.55 -34.75 7.69
CA THR A 5 16.34 -33.64 6.77
C THR A 5 17.47 -32.63 7.02
N LYS A 6 18.39 -32.53 6.10
CA LYS A 6 19.48 -31.55 6.10
C LYS A 6 18.80 -30.17 6.06
N ARG A 7 18.72 -29.47 7.20
CA ARG A 7 18.19 -28.11 7.27
C ARG A 7 19.12 -27.24 6.42
N MET A 8 18.64 -26.75 5.31
CA MET A 8 19.38 -25.78 4.49
C MET A 8 19.65 -24.55 5.36
N ALA A 9 20.81 -23.91 5.16
CA ALA A 9 21.08 -22.64 5.82
C ALA A 9 19.96 -21.63 5.48
N PRO A 10 19.56 -20.78 6.44
CA PRO A 10 18.58 -19.74 6.16
C PRO A 10 19.10 -18.83 5.03
N LYS A 11 18.18 -18.43 4.14
CA LYS A 11 18.50 -17.48 3.07
C LYS A 11 18.90 -16.12 3.65
N THR A 12 19.50 -15.28 2.81
CA THR A 12 19.99 -13.96 3.19
C THR A 12 19.37 -12.88 2.34
N ILE A 13 18.96 -11.77 2.99
CA ILE A 13 18.53 -10.52 2.36
C ILE A 13 19.63 -9.50 2.55
N GLY A 14 20.28 -9.09 1.47
CA GLY A 14 21.30 -8.04 1.48
C GLY A 14 20.67 -6.65 1.29
N THR A 15 21.12 -5.66 2.07
CA THR A 15 20.81 -4.25 1.86
C THR A 15 21.96 -3.37 2.37
N HIS A 16 21.93 -2.06 2.11
CA HIS A 16 23.00 -1.16 2.53
C HIS A 16 23.13 -1.02 4.05
N ASP A 17 24.32 -0.67 4.52
CA ASP A 17 24.61 -0.32 5.90
C ASP A 17 24.50 1.19 6.17
N GLY A 18 24.78 1.62 7.42
CA GLY A 18 24.67 3.01 7.85
C GLY A 18 23.23 3.46 8.10
N SER A 19 22.95 4.73 7.82
CA SER A 19 21.58 5.27 7.95
C SER A 19 20.61 4.54 7.05
N PHE A 20 19.41 4.30 7.57
CA PHE A 20 18.37 3.55 6.88
C PHE A 20 17.13 4.41 6.64
N HIS A 21 16.33 3.99 5.63
CA HIS A 21 15.12 4.65 5.19
C HIS A 21 13.90 3.73 5.31
N CYS A 22 12.76 4.24 4.91
CA CYS A 22 11.51 3.48 4.91
C CYS A 22 11.50 2.41 3.82
N ASP A 23 12.20 2.67 2.71
CA ASP A 23 12.26 1.83 1.53
C ASP A 23 12.80 0.43 1.86
N GLU A 24 14.07 0.32 2.21
CA GLU A 24 14.68 -0.98 2.46
C GLU A 24 14.14 -1.65 3.73
N ALA A 25 13.65 -0.85 4.71
CA ALA A 25 13.00 -1.41 5.88
C ALA A 25 11.69 -2.11 5.53
N LEU A 26 10.85 -1.48 4.70
CA LEU A 26 9.64 -2.09 4.16
C LEU A 26 9.98 -3.26 3.23
N GLY A 27 10.93 -3.09 2.32
CA GLY A 27 11.37 -4.12 1.38
C GLY A 27 11.81 -5.41 2.06
N CYS A 28 12.62 -5.30 3.13
CA CYS A 28 13.00 -6.45 3.96
C CYS A 28 11.80 -7.12 4.62
N PHE A 29 10.87 -6.34 5.17
CA PHE A 29 9.64 -6.88 5.76
C PHE A 29 8.81 -7.63 4.71
N LEU A 30 8.61 -7.03 3.53
CA LEU A 30 7.85 -7.62 2.44
C LEU A 30 8.43 -8.97 2.01
N LEU A 31 9.75 -9.07 1.89
CA LEU A 31 10.42 -10.33 1.58
C LEU A 31 10.16 -11.39 2.67
N HIS A 32 10.17 -11.02 3.95
CA HIS A 32 9.83 -11.95 5.04
C HIS A 32 8.38 -12.44 5.00
N GLN A 33 7.47 -11.78 4.27
CA GLN A 33 6.12 -12.28 4.05
C GLN A 33 6.02 -13.30 2.91
N THR A 34 7.12 -13.58 2.19
CA THR A 34 7.16 -14.60 1.14
C THR A 34 7.62 -15.96 1.68
N LYS A 35 7.18 -17.04 1.06
CA LYS A 35 7.63 -18.41 1.42
C LYS A 35 9.13 -18.59 1.23
N ALA A 36 9.69 -17.91 0.24
CA ALA A 36 11.08 -18.04 -0.11
C ALA A 36 12.03 -17.42 0.92
N TYR A 37 11.62 -16.37 1.62
CA TYR A 37 12.46 -15.54 2.51
C TYR A 37 11.90 -15.38 3.93
N ALA A 38 10.90 -16.16 4.34
CA ALA A 38 10.26 -16.05 5.65
C ALA A 38 11.24 -16.11 6.82
N ASP A 39 12.24 -16.98 6.76
CA ASP A 39 13.25 -17.17 7.80
C ASP A 39 14.63 -16.57 7.40
N ALA A 40 14.65 -15.66 6.42
CA ALA A 40 15.89 -15.10 5.91
C ALA A 40 16.57 -14.18 6.94
N THR A 41 17.90 -14.20 6.95
CA THR A 41 18.70 -13.27 7.77
C THR A 41 19.01 -12.01 6.98
N ILE A 42 18.83 -10.84 7.59
CA ILE A 42 19.18 -9.56 6.97
C ILE A 42 20.68 -9.29 7.17
N VAL A 43 21.36 -9.00 6.07
CA VAL A 43 22.78 -8.64 6.00
C VAL A 43 22.87 -7.22 5.48
N ARG A 44 23.41 -6.30 6.31
CA ARG A 44 23.59 -4.89 5.93
C ARG A 44 25.04 -4.62 5.60
N SER A 45 25.33 -4.32 4.33
CA SER A 45 26.69 -4.05 3.83
C SER A 45 26.65 -3.28 2.51
N ARG A 46 27.71 -2.53 2.21
CA ARG A 46 27.99 -1.98 0.88
C ARG A 46 29.14 -2.70 0.16
N ASP A 47 29.69 -3.73 0.79
CA ASP A 47 30.75 -4.55 0.18
C ASP A 47 30.14 -5.47 -0.90
N PRO A 48 30.57 -5.32 -2.17
CA PRO A 48 30.05 -6.13 -3.27
C PRO A 48 30.32 -7.65 -3.08
N GLU A 49 31.40 -8.04 -2.42
CA GLU A 49 31.69 -9.45 -2.17
C GLU A 49 30.67 -10.06 -1.20
N VAL A 50 30.33 -9.33 -0.13
CA VAL A 50 29.29 -9.73 0.83
C VAL A 50 27.93 -9.80 0.14
N LEU A 51 27.56 -8.77 -0.64
CA LEU A 51 26.28 -8.70 -1.34
C LEU A 51 26.13 -9.76 -2.42
N SER A 52 27.21 -10.14 -3.10
CA SER A 52 27.18 -11.18 -4.12
C SER A 52 26.80 -12.55 -3.54
N GLY A 53 27.11 -12.79 -2.26
CA GLY A 53 26.76 -14.00 -1.52
C GLY A 53 25.31 -14.02 -1.01
N CYS A 54 24.56 -12.91 -1.10
CA CYS A 54 23.18 -12.85 -0.63
C CYS A 54 22.21 -13.43 -1.67
N ASP A 55 21.16 -14.13 -1.18
CA ASP A 55 20.12 -14.75 -2.02
C ASP A 55 19.25 -13.72 -2.71
N VAL A 56 18.99 -12.59 -2.05
CA VAL A 56 18.29 -11.43 -2.61
C VAL A 56 18.97 -10.15 -2.11
N VAL A 57 19.07 -9.15 -2.96
CA VAL A 57 19.65 -7.83 -2.62
C VAL A 57 18.66 -6.74 -3.00
N ILE A 58 18.43 -5.81 -2.08
CA ILE A 58 17.55 -4.66 -2.26
C ILE A 58 18.27 -3.38 -1.86
N ASP A 59 17.97 -2.29 -2.53
CA ASP A 59 18.38 -0.93 -2.22
C ASP A 59 19.91 -0.72 -2.10
N VAL A 60 20.67 -1.52 -2.82
CA VAL A 60 22.12 -1.40 -2.90
C VAL A 60 22.69 -2.18 -4.10
N GLY A 61 23.77 -1.68 -4.66
CA GLY A 61 24.50 -2.34 -5.76
C GLY A 61 24.17 -1.82 -7.14
N ALA A 62 23.28 -0.84 -7.27
CA ALA A 62 22.87 -0.18 -8.51
C ALA A 62 22.46 -1.18 -9.62
N THR A 63 21.73 -2.24 -9.25
CA THR A 63 21.36 -3.32 -10.16
C THR A 63 19.90 -3.70 -10.01
N TYR A 64 19.14 -3.67 -11.11
CA TYR A 64 17.80 -4.24 -11.19
C TYR A 64 17.80 -5.41 -12.18
N GLU A 65 17.89 -6.60 -11.64
CA GLU A 65 17.87 -7.90 -12.36
C GLU A 65 16.95 -8.87 -11.58
N PRO A 66 15.65 -8.86 -11.82
CA PRO A 66 14.68 -9.67 -11.06
C PRO A 66 14.99 -11.18 -11.10
N GLU A 67 15.47 -11.69 -12.22
CA GLU A 67 15.85 -13.10 -12.39
C GLU A 67 17.05 -13.51 -11.53
N LYS A 68 17.84 -12.54 -11.04
CA LYS A 68 18.94 -12.72 -10.09
C LYS A 68 18.60 -12.27 -8.68
N ASN A 69 17.34 -11.88 -8.43
CA ASN A 69 16.87 -11.31 -7.18
C ASN A 69 17.68 -10.05 -6.77
N ARG A 70 17.88 -9.13 -7.70
CA ARG A 70 18.53 -7.84 -7.47
C ARG A 70 17.52 -6.72 -7.74
N PHE A 71 17.17 -5.97 -6.69
CA PHE A 71 16.08 -4.99 -6.70
C PHE A 71 16.58 -3.65 -6.15
N ASP A 72 17.46 -3.00 -6.91
CA ASP A 72 17.92 -1.65 -6.60
C ASP A 72 17.41 -0.68 -7.68
N HIS A 73 17.15 0.57 -7.31
CA HIS A 73 16.62 1.62 -8.17
C HIS A 73 17.59 2.79 -8.39
N HIS A 74 18.80 2.71 -7.82
CA HIS A 74 19.78 3.81 -7.85
C HIS A 74 20.57 3.92 -9.15
N GLN A 75 20.41 3.00 -10.09
CA GLN A 75 21.13 3.06 -11.36
C GLN A 75 20.65 4.22 -12.24
N ARG A 76 21.60 4.83 -12.94
CA ARG A 76 21.30 5.94 -13.84
C ARG A 76 20.32 5.52 -14.94
N GLY A 77 19.27 6.33 -15.13
CA GLY A 77 18.24 6.07 -16.15
C GLY A 77 17.21 4.99 -15.74
N PHE A 78 17.12 4.67 -14.46
CA PHE A 78 16.06 3.81 -13.96
C PHE A 78 14.71 4.53 -13.98
N GLU A 79 13.73 3.96 -14.68
CA GLU A 79 12.39 4.55 -14.90
C GLU A 79 11.27 3.52 -14.69
N GLU A 80 11.58 2.43 -13.96
CA GLU A 80 10.59 1.38 -13.74
C GLU A 80 9.43 1.90 -12.89
N VAL A 81 8.21 1.56 -13.29
CA VAL A 81 6.96 1.91 -12.61
C VAL A 81 6.15 0.66 -12.29
N PHE A 82 5.18 0.78 -11.41
CA PHE A 82 4.33 -0.34 -11.02
C PHE A 82 3.50 -0.90 -12.19
N GLY A 83 3.13 -0.06 -13.14
CA GLY A 83 2.16 -0.37 -14.19
C GLY A 83 0.74 -0.01 -13.73
N HIS A 84 -0.28 -0.61 -14.34
CA HIS A 84 -1.69 -0.43 -13.97
C HIS A 84 -2.18 1.04 -13.98
N GLY A 85 -1.49 1.91 -14.75
CA GLY A 85 -1.79 3.35 -14.82
C GLY A 85 -1.06 4.21 -13.77
N PHE A 86 -0.24 3.63 -12.91
CA PHE A 86 0.65 4.37 -12.01
C PHE A 86 1.91 4.84 -12.74
N VAL A 87 2.36 6.04 -12.40
CA VAL A 87 3.50 6.70 -13.04
C VAL A 87 4.64 7.00 -12.07
N THR A 88 4.43 6.76 -10.79
CA THR A 88 5.46 6.93 -9.76
C THR A 88 6.60 5.95 -9.99
N LYS A 89 7.82 6.45 -10.06
CA LYS A 89 9.03 5.63 -10.14
C LYS A 89 9.15 4.76 -8.89
N LEU A 90 9.45 3.48 -9.08
CA LEU A 90 9.56 2.54 -7.98
C LEU A 90 10.84 2.78 -7.16
N SER A 91 10.74 2.62 -5.86
CA SER A 91 11.83 2.36 -4.94
C SER A 91 12.10 0.85 -4.84
N SER A 92 13.06 0.44 -4.05
CA SER A 92 13.34 -0.99 -3.87
C SER A 92 12.19 -1.73 -3.19
N ALA A 93 11.45 -1.10 -2.25
CA ALA A 93 10.19 -1.67 -1.71
C ALA A 93 9.13 -1.83 -2.79
N GLY A 94 8.97 -0.82 -3.64
CA GLY A 94 8.06 -0.89 -4.78
C GLY A 94 8.42 -2.01 -5.75
N LEU A 95 9.71 -2.21 -6.03
CA LEU A 95 10.19 -3.34 -6.84
C LEU A 95 9.87 -4.69 -6.20
N VAL A 96 10.18 -4.86 -4.91
CA VAL A 96 9.82 -6.09 -4.17
C VAL A 96 8.31 -6.30 -4.20
N TYR A 97 7.52 -5.26 -3.97
CA TYR A 97 6.07 -5.36 -4.01
C TYR A 97 5.53 -5.71 -5.41
N LYS A 98 6.08 -5.14 -6.45
CA LYS A 98 5.71 -5.45 -7.84
C LYS A 98 5.89 -6.94 -8.15
N HIS A 99 6.99 -7.55 -7.71
CA HIS A 99 7.31 -8.94 -8.01
C HIS A 99 6.66 -9.96 -7.06
N PHE A 100 6.53 -9.62 -5.78
CA PHE A 100 6.07 -10.57 -4.75
C PHE A 100 4.74 -10.15 -4.10
N GLY A 101 4.18 -9.01 -4.44
CA GLY A 101 3.04 -8.42 -3.73
C GLY A 101 1.79 -9.29 -3.71
N ARG A 102 1.52 -10.06 -4.76
CA ARG A 102 0.38 -10.99 -4.78
C ARG A 102 0.56 -12.12 -3.76
N GLU A 103 1.72 -12.76 -3.75
CA GLU A 103 2.07 -13.76 -2.74
C GLU A 103 1.98 -13.18 -1.33
N ILE A 104 2.52 -11.97 -1.12
CA ILE A 104 2.52 -11.28 0.17
C ILE A 104 1.09 -11.01 0.65
N VAL A 105 0.24 -10.44 -0.20
CA VAL A 105 -1.17 -10.16 0.12
C VAL A 105 -1.92 -11.46 0.41
N ALA A 106 -1.72 -12.49 -0.41
CA ALA A 106 -2.32 -13.81 -0.21
C ALA A 106 -1.93 -14.40 1.15
N ASN A 107 -0.64 -14.38 1.50
CA ASN A 107 -0.14 -14.88 2.77
C ASN A 107 -0.71 -14.11 3.98
N VAL A 108 -0.75 -12.75 3.90
CA VAL A 108 -1.30 -11.91 4.98
C VAL A 108 -2.79 -12.16 5.20
N LEU A 109 -3.56 -12.40 4.12
CA LEU A 109 -5.00 -12.63 4.18
C LEU A 109 -5.39 -14.12 4.35
N GLY A 110 -4.43 -15.05 4.24
CA GLY A 110 -4.69 -16.49 4.29
C GLY A 110 -5.51 -16.98 3.09
N LEU A 111 -5.31 -16.39 1.91
CA LEU A 111 -6.01 -16.70 0.66
C LEU A 111 -5.11 -17.42 -0.33
N ASP A 112 -5.70 -18.04 -1.36
CA ASP A 112 -4.95 -18.50 -2.52
C ASP A 112 -4.49 -17.29 -3.35
N GLU A 113 -3.27 -17.32 -3.89
CA GLU A 113 -2.72 -16.21 -4.67
C GLU A 113 -3.54 -15.87 -5.93
N LYS A 114 -4.32 -16.83 -6.44
CA LYS A 114 -5.21 -16.67 -7.60
C LYS A 114 -6.60 -16.17 -7.23
N ASP A 115 -6.89 -15.96 -5.95
CA ASP A 115 -8.19 -15.40 -5.52
C ASP A 115 -8.31 -13.96 -6.06
N GLU A 116 -9.46 -13.64 -6.68
CA GLU A 116 -9.71 -12.30 -7.23
C GLU A 116 -9.60 -11.18 -6.17
N LYS A 117 -9.82 -11.50 -4.90
CA LYS A 117 -9.65 -10.55 -3.80
C LYS A 117 -8.19 -10.16 -3.63
N VAL A 118 -7.27 -11.08 -3.86
CA VAL A 118 -5.83 -10.82 -3.80
C VAL A 118 -5.44 -9.75 -4.81
N GLU A 119 -5.90 -9.87 -6.06
CA GLU A 119 -5.59 -8.88 -7.10
C GLU A 119 -6.14 -7.49 -6.75
N LYS A 120 -7.39 -7.40 -6.26
CA LYS A 120 -8.00 -6.13 -5.85
C LYS A 120 -7.26 -5.48 -4.68
N VAL A 121 -6.87 -6.28 -3.67
CA VAL A 121 -6.12 -5.77 -2.52
C VAL A 121 -4.69 -5.43 -2.91
N TYR A 122 -4.04 -6.19 -3.79
CA TYR A 122 -2.72 -5.90 -4.33
C TYR A 122 -2.66 -4.52 -4.98
N LEU A 123 -3.59 -4.22 -5.88
CA LEU A 123 -3.67 -2.91 -6.52
C LEU A 123 -4.02 -1.79 -5.52
N LYS A 124 -4.93 -2.09 -4.59
CA LYS A 124 -5.32 -1.12 -3.55
C LYS A 124 -4.18 -0.80 -2.59
N MET A 125 -3.42 -1.79 -2.18
CA MET A 125 -2.27 -1.60 -1.28
C MET A 125 -1.15 -0.82 -1.94
N TYR A 126 -0.90 -1.04 -3.24
CA TYR A 126 0.05 -0.18 -3.95
C TYR A 126 -0.39 1.28 -3.86
N LYS A 127 -1.61 1.59 -4.31
CA LYS A 127 -2.17 2.94 -4.32
C LYS A 127 -2.22 3.61 -2.94
N ALA A 128 -2.55 2.84 -1.90
CA ALA A 128 -2.84 3.40 -0.58
C ALA A 128 -1.66 3.38 0.38
N PHE A 129 -0.59 2.66 0.06
CA PHE A 129 0.52 2.44 0.98
C PHE A 129 1.90 2.51 0.28
N VAL A 130 2.15 1.61 -0.69
CA VAL A 130 3.50 1.44 -1.25
C VAL A 130 3.92 2.62 -2.12
N GLU A 131 3.00 3.15 -2.95
CA GLU A 131 3.28 4.30 -3.82
C GLU A 131 3.79 5.53 -3.04
N ALA A 132 3.29 5.75 -1.83
CA ALA A 132 3.76 6.86 -1.00
C ALA A 132 5.20 6.65 -0.49
N VAL A 133 5.62 5.39 -0.29
CA VAL A 133 7.02 5.08 0.05
C VAL A 133 7.91 5.31 -1.17
N ASP A 134 7.50 4.80 -2.34
CA ASP A 134 8.19 5.04 -3.60
C ASP A 134 8.37 6.54 -3.90
N ALA A 135 7.30 7.31 -3.73
CA ALA A 135 7.31 8.75 -4.00
C ALA A 135 8.26 9.51 -3.07
N VAL A 136 8.22 9.23 -1.76
CA VAL A 136 9.10 9.88 -0.79
C VAL A 136 10.55 9.53 -1.04
N ASP A 137 10.84 8.28 -1.32
CA ASP A 137 12.20 7.80 -1.56
C ASP A 137 12.82 8.39 -2.83
N ASN A 138 12.02 8.52 -3.88
CA ASN A 138 12.43 9.14 -5.14
C ASN A 138 12.32 10.68 -5.15
N GLY A 139 11.95 11.32 -4.04
CA GLY A 139 11.83 12.79 -3.96
C GLY A 139 10.66 13.35 -4.79
N VAL A 140 9.62 12.57 -5.05
CA VAL A 140 8.43 12.99 -5.81
C VAL A 140 7.50 13.79 -4.90
N ASN A 141 7.17 15.01 -5.31
CA ASN A 141 6.22 15.85 -4.58
C ASN A 141 4.79 15.32 -4.71
N MET A 142 4.02 15.39 -3.61
CA MET A 142 2.60 15.00 -3.59
C MET A 142 1.73 15.90 -4.49
N TYR A 143 2.15 17.14 -4.71
CA TYR A 143 1.45 18.14 -5.51
C TYR A 143 2.37 18.71 -6.58
N ASP A 144 1.84 18.88 -7.77
CA ASP A 144 2.56 19.54 -8.89
C ASP A 144 2.55 21.07 -8.69
N THR A 145 3.37 21.54 -7.75
CA THR A 145 3.53 22.96 -7.42
C THR A 145 4.86 23.24 -6.75
N ASP A 146 5.43 24.41 -7.05
CA ASP A 146 6.63 24.93 -6.38
C ASP A 146 6.29 25.73 -5.09
N ALA A 147 5.03 25.84 -4.74
CA ALA A 147 4.62 26.54 -3.54
C ALA A 147 5.14 25.81 -2.29
N PRO A 148 5.68 26.53 -1.28
CA PRO A 148 6.14 25.91 -0.06
C PRO A 148 4.96 25.28 0.70
N ALA A 149 5.24 24.17 1.38
CA ALA A 149 4.26 23.52 2.25
C ALA A 149 3.79 24.51 3.34
N LYS A 150 2.49 24.53 3.63
CA LYS A 150 1.91 25.40 4.67
C LYS A 150 2.26 24.98 6.08
N TYR A 151 2.69 23.74 6.27
CA TYR A 151 3.12 23.18 7.57
C TYR A 151 4.08 22.02 7.31
N GLU A 152 4.90 21.70 8.31
CA GLU A 152 5.77 20.54 8.27
C GLU A 152 4.99 19.26 8.65
N ASN A 153 5.23 18.17 7.92
CA ASN A 153 4.66 16.87 8.22
C ASN A 153 5.77 15.85 8.52
N ASN A 154 6.12 15.75 9.79
CA ASN A 154 7.12 14.81 10.31
C ASN A 154 6.49 13.60 11.02
N THR A 155 5.23 13.28 10.73
CA THR A 155 4.48 12.16 11.31
C THR A 155 4.21 11.03 10.32
N GLY A 156 4.50 11.22 9.05
CA GLY A 156 4.40 10.17 8.02
C GLY A 156 5.34 8.99 8.31
N LEU A 157 5.09 7.85 7.70
CA LEU A 157 5.81 6.61 7.95
C LEU A 157 7.33 6.77 7.73
N SER A 158 7.74 7.34 6.60
CA SER A 158 9.15 7.56 6.27
C SER A 158 9.86 8.47 7.30
N ALA A 159 9.18 9.53 7.77
CA ALA A 159 9.74 10.40 8.81
C ALA A 159 9.87 9.70 10.16
N ARG A 160 8.93 8.80 10.52
CA ARG A 160 8.99 8.01 11.75
C ARG A 160 10.09 6.96 11.69
N VAL A 161 10.29 6.33 10.55
CA VAL A 161 11.44 5.43 10.31
C VAL A 161 12.75 6.20 10.45
N GLY A 162 12.88 7.38 9.82
CA GLY A 162 14.08 8.21 9.92
C GLY A 162 14.49 8.53 11.37
N LYS A 163 13.51 8.71 12.28
CA LYS A 163 13.76 8.95 13.71
C LYS A 163 14.25 7.73 14.48
N LEU A 164 14.26 6.55 13.89
CA LEU A 164 14.83 5.34 14.49
C LEU A 164 16.33 5.18 14.23
N ASN A 165 16.90 6.00 13.34
CA ASN A 165 18.34 6.14 13.19
C ASN A 165 18.95 6.76 14.48
N PRO A 166 20.18 6.41 14.85
CA PRO A 166 20.84 7.03 15.99
C PRO A 166 21.02 8.54 15.78
N PRO A 167 20.92 9.35 16.84
CA PRO A 167 21.21 10.78 16.80
C PRO A 167 22.63 11.05 16.32
N TRP A 168 22.84 12.20 15.66
CA TRP A 168 24.14 12.55 15.08
C TRP A 168 25.23 12.83 16.13
N ASP A 169 24.85 13.17 17.36
CA ASP A 169 25.70 13.53 18.48
C ASP A 169 25.93 12.37 19.48
N GLU A 170 25.42 11.19 19.17
CA GLU A 170 25.64 9.99 19.98
C GLU A 170 26.63 9.02 19.30
N PRO A 171 27.41 8.23 20.09
CA PRO A 171 28.24 7.17 19.53
C PRO A 171 27.43 6.18 18.71
N THR A 172 27.92 5.81 17.53
CA THR A 172 27.28 4.86 16.65
C THR A 172 28.11 3.60 16.44
N SER A 173 27.47 2.47 16.22
CA SER A 173 28.09 1.21 15.81
C SER A 173 27.16 0.45 14.85
N ALA A 174 27.68 -0.59 14.21
CA ALA A 174 26.89 -1.46 13.34
C ALA A 174 25.71 -2.09 14.09
N GLU A 175 25.90 -2.45 15.36
CA GLU A 175 24.88 -3.05 16.23
C GLU A 175 23.78 -2.05 16.57
N ILE A 176 24.13 -0.78 16.83
CA ILE A 176 23.15 0.30 17.09
C ILE A 176 22.29 0.53 15.85
N TYR A 177 22.91 0.67 14.67
CA TYR A 177 22.18 0.79 13.42
C TYR A 177 21.30 -0.43 13.14
N MET A 178 21.80 -1.65 13.36
CA MET A 178 21.02 -2.89 13.16
C MET A 178 19.82 -2.94 14.11
N SER A 179 20.00 -2.55 15.38
CA SER A 179 18.89 -2.48 16.34
C SER A 179 17.81 -1.49 15.93
N GLY A 180 18.19 -0.30 15.44
CA GLY A 180 17.27 0.69 14.90
C GLY A 180 16.57 0.18 13.66
N PHE A 181 17.31 -0.46 12.76
CA PHE A 181 16.78 -1.04 11.52
C PHE A 181 15.71 -2.12 11.79
N HIS A 182 15.95 -3.02 12.73
CA HIS A 182 14.92 -4.02 13.11
C HIS A 182 13.64 -3.37 13.63
N LYS A 183 13.75 -2.24 14.37
CA LYS A 183 12.56 -1.47 14.78
C LYS A 183 11.84 -0.86 13.57
N ALA A 184 12.59 -0.37 12.58
CA ALA A 184 12.04 0.16 11.35
C ALA A 184 11.31 -0.92 10.53
N VAL A 185 11.90 -2.10 10.37
CA VAL A 185 11.28 -3.27 9.71
C VAL A 185 9.98 -3.66 10.43
N ALA A 186 10.00 -3.71 11.77
CA ALA A 186 8.81 -4.03 12.57
C ALA A 186 7.72 -2.95 12.43
N LEU A 187 8.07 -1.66 12.44
CA LEU A 187 7.14 -0.55 12.29
C LEU A 187 6.45 -0.57 10.93
N THR A 188 7.23 -0.59 9.85
CA THR A 188 6.72 -0.60 8.47
C THR A 188 5.84 -1.81 8.22
N GLY A 189 6.28 -2.97 8.73
CA GLY A 189 5.57 -4.22 8.60
C GLY A 189 4.24 -4.26 9.34
N ALA A 190 4.20 -3.77 10.58
CA ALA A 190 2.96 -3.74 11.36
C ALA A 190 1.88 -2.89 10.67
N GLU A 191 2.26 -1.73 10.12
CA GLU A 191 1.34 -0.86 9.40
C GLU A 191 0.90 -1.45 8.06
N PHE A 192 1.83 -2.07 7.31
CA PHE A 192 1.50 -2.76 6.08
C PHE A 192 0.48 -3.89 6.31
N VAL A 193 0.70 -4.75 7.30
CA VAL A 193 -0.20 -5.86 7.63
C VAL A 193 -1.57 -5.34 8.08
N ALA A 194 -1.60 -4.30 8.94
CA ALA A 194 -2.85 -3.71 9.39
C ALA A 194 -3.66 -3.13 8.22
N ALA A 195 -3.00 -2.41 7.31
CA ALA A 195 -3.63 -1.88 6.10
C ALA A 195 -4.13 -3.00 5.17
N THR A 196 -3.31 -4.03 4.92
CA THR A 196 -3.70 -5.17 4.07
C THR A 196 -4.93 -5.88 4.61
N LYS A 197 -4.98 -6.15 5.92
CA LYS A 197 -6.15 -6.76 6.57
C LYS A 197 -7.37 -5.86 6.48
N TYR A 198 -7.23 -4.56 6.75
CA TYR A 198 -8.34 -3.62 6.62
C TYR A 198 -8.92 -3.64 5.19
N TYR A 199 -8.06 -3.58 4.17
CA TYR A 199 -8.53 -3.59 2.79
C TYR A 199 -9.12 -4.93 2.36
N GLY A 200 -8.55 -6.05 2.78
CA GLY A 200 -9.05 -7.38 2.44
C GLY A 200 -10.29 -7.80 3.21
N GLU A 201 -10.37 -7.49 4.50
CA GLU A 201 -11.39 -8.02 5.41
C GLU A 201 -12.55 -7.05 5.66
N SER A 202 -12.36 -5.74 5.45
CA SER A 202 -13.37 -4.70 5.71
C SER A 202 -13.72 -3.91 4.46
N TRP A 203 -12.75 -3.18 3.89
CA TRP A 203 -12.99 -2.30 2.75
C TRP A 203 -13.58 -3.04 1.55
N LEU A 204 -13.03 -4.20 1.19
CA LEU A 204 -13.48 -4.96 0.03
C LEU A 204 -14.92 -5.47 0.17
N LYS A 205 -15.40 -5.76 1.40
CA LYS A 205 -16.79 -6.17 1.64
C LYS A 205 -17.79 -5.08 1.27
N ALA A 206 -17.41 -3.80 1.39
CA ALA A 206 -18.28 -2.70 1.00
C ALA A 206 -18.63 -2.72 -0.49
N ARG A 207 -17.78 -3.32 -1.34
CA ARG A 207 -18.05 -3.46 -2.76
C ARG A 207 -19.33 -4.22 -3.05
N GLU A 208 -19.61 -5.32 -2.32
CA GLU A 208 -20.82 -6.12 -2.48
C GLU A 208 -22.07 -5.29 -2.14
N HIS A 209 -22.01 -4.45 -1.11
CA HIS A 209 -23.09 -3.54 -0.76
C HIS A 209 -23.35 -2.49 -1.83
N VAL A 210 -22.29 -1.96 -2.46
CA VAL A 210 -22.43 -0.99 -3.55
C VAL A 210 -22.96 -1.66 -4.83
N VAL A 211 -22.51 -2.88 -5.14
CA VAL A 211 -23.06 -3.68 -6.24
C VAL A 211 -24.57 -3.85 -6.08
N SER A 212 -25.01 -4.35 -4.91
CA SER A 212 -26.42 -4.55 -4.63
C SER A 212 -27.22 -3.25 -4.68
N ALA A 213 -26.68 -2.15 -4.15
CA ALA A 213 -27.34 -0.85 -4.18
C ALA A 213 -27.49 -0.28 -5.59
N LEU A 214 -26.52 -0.50 -6.48
CA LEU A 214 -26.61 -0.14 -7.90
C LEU A 214 -27.67 -0.98 -8.63
N ASP A 215 -27.69 -2.30 -8.40
CA ASP A 215 -28.65 -3.22 -9.00
C ASP A 215 -30.09 -2.90 -8.58
N ASP A 216 -30.28 -2.39 -7.37
CA ASP A 216 -31.59 -2.03 -6.80
C ASP A 216 -31.92 -0.53 -6.91
N ALA A 217 -31.09 0.29 -7.60
CA ALA A 217 -31.26 1.74 -7.66
C ALA A 217 -32.65 2.14 -8.20
N VAL A 218 -33.13 1.51 -9.27
CA VAL A 218 -34.46 1.77 -9.87
C VAL A 218 -35.60 1.33 -8.93
N LYS A 219 -35.39 0.25 -8.13
CA LYS A 219 -36.37 -0.16 -7.09
C LYS A 219 -36.39 0.82 -5.93
N THR A 220 -35.26 1.43 -5.61
CA THR A 220 -35.16 2.47 -4.57
C THR A 220 -35.91 3.74 -4.99
N HIS A 221 -35.72 4.18 -6.25
CA HIS A 221 -36.42 5.32 -6.83
C HIS A 221 -36.41 5.17 -8.36
N GLU A 222 -37.52 5.49 -9.03
CA GLU A 222 -37.73 5.32 -10.48
C GLU A 222 -36.65 6.00 -11.35
N SER A 223 -36.02 7.07 -10.86
CA SER A 223 -34.92 7.74 -11.57
C SER A 223 -33.64 6.92 -11.64
N GLY A 224 -33.43 5.92 -10.78
CA GLY A 224 -32.17 5.20 -10.62
C GLY A 224 -31.03 6.02 -10.02
N GLU A 225 -31.29 7.28 -9.59
CA GLU A 225 -30.27 8.22 -9.12
C GLU A 225 -29.98 8.13 -7.61
N ILE A 226 -30.64 7.23 -6.89
CA ILE A 226 -30.54 7.11 -5.44
C ILE A 226 -30.06 5.70 -5.08
N LEU A 227 -28.90 5.63 -4.43
CA LEU A 227 -28.38 4.40 -3.86
C LEU A 227 -28.85 4.23 -2.42
N LYS A 228 -29.40 3.08 -2.08
CA LYS A 228 -29.72 2.71 -0.70
C LYS A 228 -28.75 1.63 -0.24
N LEU A 229 -27.82 2.02 0.62
CA LEU A 229 -26.86 1.11 1.23
C LEU A 229 -27.44 0.50 2.51
N PRO A 230 -27.11 -0.77 2.84
CA PRO A 230 -27.64 -1.43 4.03
C PRO A 230 -27.13 -0.82 5.34
N CYS A 231 -25.96 -0.19 5.31
CA CYS A 231 -25.31 0.46 6.44
C CYS A 231 -24.30 1.50 5.92
N TYR A 232 -23.71 2.27 6.81
CA TYR A 232 -22.54 3.06 6.48
C TYR A 232 -21.35 2.12 6.17
N CYS A 233 -20.71 2.35 5.03
CA CYS A 233 -19.52 1.63 4.59
C CYS A 233 -18.65 2.54 3.71
N PRO A 234 -17.39 2.19 3.40
CA PRO A 234 -16.51 2.96 2.50
C PRO A 234 -16.93 2.81 1.03
N TRP A 235 -18.11 3.28 0.68
CA TRP A 235 -18.78 3.05 -0.61
C TRP A 235 -18.22 3.88 -1.78
N LYS A 236 -17.64 5.06 -1.52
CA LYS A 236 -17.32 6.03 -2.58
C LYS A 236 -16.41 5.47 -3.66
N GLU A 237 -15.26 4.94 -3.27
CA GLU A 237 -14.27 4.44 -4.23
C GLU A 237 -14.83 3.27 -5.05
N HIS A 238 -15.55 2.34 -4.38
CA HIS A 238 -16.21 1.22 -5.04
C HIS A 238 -17.28 1.66 -6.04
N LEU A 239 -18.03 2.72 -5.72
CA LEU A 239 -19.03 3.28 -6.62
C LEU A 239 -18.38 3.77 -7.92
N PHE A 240 -17.34 4.61 -7.82
CA PHE A 240 -16.67 5.16 -8.98
C PHE A 240 -15.96 4.09 -9.83
N GLU A 241 -15.45 3.03 -9.22
CA GLU A 241 -14.89 1.89 -9.93
C GLU A 241 -15.99 1.12 -10.70
N LEU A 242 -17.09 0.79 -10.01
CA LEU A 242 -18.23 0.07 -10.60
C LEU A 242 -18.90 0.85 -11.72
N GLU A 243 -19.03 2.16 -11.59
CA GLU A 243 -19.57 3.02 -12.66
C GLU A 243 -18.74 2.94 -13.92
N ARG A 244 -17.41 2.96 -13.80
CA ARG A 244 -16.50 2.80 -14.95
C ARG A 244 -16.56 1.39 -15.55
N GLU A 245 -16.59 0.38 -14.71
CA GLU A 245 -16.63 -1.02 -15.14
C GLU A 245 -17.93 -1.36 -15.87
N ARG A 246 -19.05 -0.79 -15.44
CA ARG A 246 -20.40 -1.13 -15.94
C ARG A 246 -20.94 -0.16 -16.99
N GLY A 247 -20.33 1.02 -17.14
CA GLY A 247 -20.90 2.08 -17.94
C GLY A 247 -22.26 2.53 -17.41
N THR A 248 -22.37 2.75 -16.08
CA THR A 248 -23.64 3.06 -15.39
C THR A 248 -24.27 4.35 -15.91
N ASP A 249 -25.55 4.29 -16.32
CA ASP A 249 -26.38 5.43 -16.70
C ASP A 249 -27.84 5.15 -16.29
N PRO A 250 -28.53 6.08 -15.58
CA PRO A 250 -28.03 7.35 -15.09
C PRO A 250 -27.04 7.19 -13.92
N LEU A 251 -26.11 8.14 -13.75
CA LEU A 251 -25.22 8.15 -12.61
C LEU A 251 -25.97 8.49 -11.31
N PRO A 252 -25.77 7.72 -10.24
CA PRO A 252 -26.33 8.03 -8.93
C PRO A 252 -25.90 9.41 -8.42
N LYS A 253 -26.81 10.11 -7.76
CA LYS A 253 -26.59 11.47 -7.23
C LYS A 253 -26.57 11.52 -5.71
N TYR A 254 -27.25 10.56 -5.07
CA TYR A 254 -27.37 10.50 -3.63
C TYR A 254 -27.16 9.07 -3.11
N ALA A 255 -26.56 8.97 -1.93
CA ALA A 255 -26.46 7.74 -1.16
C ALA A 255 -27.25 7.88 0.14
N LEU A 256 -28.11 6.89 0.43
CA LEU A 256 -28.89 6.74 1.65
C LEU A 256 -28.35 5.60 2.46
N PHE A 257 -28.16 5.77 3.75
CA PHE A 257 -27.76 4.72 4.69
C PHE A 257 -28.19 5.06 6.11
N GLN A 258 -28.24 4.06 6.96
CA GLN A 258 -28.41 4.27 8.40
C GLN A 258 -27.06 4.39 9.09
N ASP A 259 -26.96 5.36 10.02
CA ASP A 259 -25.83 5.47 10.93
C ASP A 259 -25.91 4.42 12.06
N ASP A 260 -24.91 4.40 12.95
CA ASP A 260 -24.81 3.47 14.07
C ASP A 260 -25.98 3.57 15.08
N LYS A 261 -26.73 4.69 15.01
CA LYS A 261 -27.91 4.93 15.84
C LYS A 261 -29.22 4.59 15.14
N GLY A 262 -29.13 4.03 13.92
CA GLY A 262 -30.29 3.71 13.09
C GLY A 262 -30.95 4.94 12.44
N GLN A 263 -30.33 6.12 12.49
CA GLN A 263 -30.86 7.31 11.85
C GLN A 263 -30.49 7.34 10.36
N TRP A 264 -31.45 7.69 9.52
CA TRP A 264 -31.20 7.82 8.10
C TRP A 264 -30.33 9.03 7.80
N ARG A 265 -29.33 8.81 6.98
CA ARG A 265 -28.45 9.83 6.43
C ARG A 265 -28.56 9.85 4.92
N ILE A 266 -28.53 11.05 4.36
CA ILE A 266 -28.39 11.28 2.92
C ILE A 266 -27.07 11.97 2.66
N GLN A 267 -26.34 11.50 1.68
CA GLN A 267 -25.07 12.11 1.24
C GLN A 267 -25.13 12.34 -0.26
N ALA A 268 -24.84 13.58 -0.69
CA ALA A 268 -24.66 13.87 -2.10
C ALA A 268 -23.36 13.22 -2.59
N ILE A 269 -23.42 12.63 -3.78
CA ILE A 269 -22.27 11.96 -4.41
C ILE A 269 -21.41 13.02 -5.09
N PRO A 270 -20.10 13.08 -4.81
CA PRO A 270 -19.21 14.06 -5.41
C PRO A 270 -18.97 13.78 -6.91
N LEU A 271 -18.44 14.76 -7.65
CA LEU A 271 -18.09 14.60 -9.06
C LEU A 271 -16.95 13.58 -9.28
N THR A 272 -15.98 13.56 -8.37
CA THR A 272 -14.88 12.56 -8.31
C THR A 272 -14.72 12.06 -6.88
N PRO A 273 -14.03 10.94 -6.63
CA PRO A 273 -13.87 10.39 -5.27
C PRO A 273 -13.35 11.38 -4.22
N THR A 274 -12.56 12.36 -4.65
CA THR A 274 -11.90 13.36 -3.79
C THR A 274 -12.45 14.78 -3.94
N ALA A 275 -13.42 15.02 -4.86
CA ALA A 275 -13.97 16.34 -5.07
C ALA A 275 -14.86 16.79 -3.90
N PHE A 276 -14.84 18.08 -3.60
CA PHE A 276 -15.82 18.71 -2.71
C PHE A 276 -17.13 19.04 -3.43
N GLU A 277 -17.07 19.26 -4.75
CA GLU A 277 -18.24 19.52 -5.57
C GLU A 277 -19.05 18.24 -5.80
N ASN A 278 -20.37 18.33 -5.65
CA ASN A 278 -21.28 17.21 -5.79
C ASN A 278 -21.95 17.19 -7.17
N ARG A 279 -22.30 16.01 -7.67
CA ARG A 279 -23.06 15.81 -8.91
C ARG A 279 -24.40 16.57 -8.88
N LYS A 280 -25.04 16.57 -7.72
CA LYS A 280 -26.22 17.36 -7.41
C LYS A 280 -26.21 17.73 -5.92
N PRO A 281 -26.13 19.02 -5.54
CA PRO A 281 -26.16 19.40 -4.14
C PRO A 281 -27.50 19.05 -3.50
N LEU A 282 -27.49 18.86 -2.18
CA LEU A 282 -28.74 18.67 -1.43
C LEU A 282 -29.55 19.97 -1.41
N PRO A 283 -30.90 19.87 -1.50
CA PRO A 283 -31.77 21.01 -1.24
C PRO A 283 -31.50 21.61 0.14
N LEU A 284 -31.56 22.95 0.27
CA LEU A 284 -31.30 23.66 1.53
C LEU A 284 -32.18 23.15 2.68
N SER A 285 -33.40 22.71 2.39
CA SER A 285 -34.33 22.12 3.37
C SER A 285 -33.82 20.81 4.02
N LEU A 286 -32.84 20.15 3.43
CA LEU A 286 -32.23 18.91 3.95
C LEU A 286 -30.87 19.12 4.59
N ILE A 287 -30.37 20.37 4.57
CA ILE A 287 -29.09 20.71 5.19
C ILE A 287 -29.39 21.23 6.61
N HIS A 288 -29.03 20.43 7.60
CA HIS A 288 -29.04 20.90 8.98
C HIS A 288 -27.74 21.68 9.21
N ILE A 289 -27.88 22.96 9.46
CA ILE A 289 -26.79 23.87 9.84
C ILE A 289 -26.60 23.79 11.35
#